data_5a06df92abe7a2c011bfb2444369121a
#
_entry.id   5a06df92abe7a2c011bfb2444369121a
#
_cell.length_a   1.000
_cell.length_b   1.000
_cell.length_c   1.000
_cell.angle_alpha   90.00
_cell.angle_beta   90.00
_cell.angle_gamma   90.00
#
_symmetry.space_group_name_H-M   'P 1'
#
loop_
_entity.id
_entity.type
_entity.pdbx_description
1 polymer ?
#
loop_
_entity_poly.entity_id
_entity_poly.type
_entity_poly.pdbx_seq_one_letter_code
_entity_poly.pdbx_strand_id
1 'polypeptide(L)'
;MLLQLPEENKHLVKGLFKKRQPNNSVLWSYLYGDIPGITYVDSISAPSMAVCVLRFFNWTFVSDNADISWVEETIQEICKTEYLQVVWNPLAVPQKPVKGIEAVIPRFDFTERHEVKRKEIQADIRLIDSGLFEKCEWKDIQLLAYTTKENFLEKAFGFCAVQGEEICCECYASFAADSYTELGVITAE
;
A
#
# COMPACT_ATOMS: atom_id res chain seq x y z
N MET A 1 7.03 -24.00 9.79
CA MET A 1 5.60 -23.96 9.35
C MET A 1 5.10 -22.56 9.52
N LEU A 2 4.60 -21.93 8.46
CA LEU A 2 4.03 -20.58 8.53
C LEU A 2 2.70 -20.60 9.34
N LEU A 3 2.60 -19.72 10.32
CA LEU A 3 1.35 -19.52 11.08
C LEU A 3 0.63 -18.30 10.50
N GLN A 4 -0.48 -18.57 9.80
CA GLN A 4 -1.32 -17.51 9.28
C GLN A 4 -2.30 -17.03 10.36
N LEU A 5 -2.29 -15.74 10.66
CA LEU A 5 -3.23 -15.12 11.59
C LEU A 5 -4.63 -15.04 10.94
N PRO A 6 -5.69 -15.51 11.63
CA PRO A 6 -7.06 -15.29 11.15
C PRO A 6 -7.38 -13.81 10.96
N GLU A 7 -8.17 -13.50 9.93
CA GLU A 7 -8.51 -12.13 9.53
C GLU A 7 -9.13 -11.31 10.68
N GLU A 8 -10.02 -11.92 11.45
CA GLU A 8 -10.66 -11.31 12.60
C GLU A 8 -9.70 -10.94 13.73
N ASN A 9 -8.50 -11.52 13.74
CA ASN A 9 -7.48 -11.31 14.74
C ASN A 9 -6.42 -10.26 14.33
N LYS A 10 -6.55 -9.60 13.18
CA LYS A 10 -5.61 -8.56 12.72
C LYS A 10 -5.34 -7.46 13.77
N HIS A 11 -6.31 -7.19 14.63
CA HIS A 11 -6.14 -6.20 15.69
C HIS A 11 -5.00 -6.51 16.66
N LEU A 12 -4.61 -7.80 16.81
CA LEU A 12 -3.53 -8.24 17.70
C LEU A 12 -2.15 -7.76 17.23
N VAL A 13 -1.97 -7.55 15.92
CA VAL A 13 -0.66 -7.17 15.36
C VAL A 13 -0.51 -5.67 15.13
N LYS A 14 -1.57 -4.87 15.27
CA LYS A 14 -1.50 -3.41 15.05
C LYS A 14 -0.40 -2.73 15.85
N GLY A 15 -0.22 -3.13 17.10
CA GLY A 15 0.81 -2.58 18.00
C GLY A 15 2.26 -2.95 17.64
N LEU A 16 2.44 -3.92 16.72
CA LEU A 16 3.77 -4.35 16.27
C LEU A 16 4.35 -3.45 15.15
N PHE A 17 3.53 -2.55 14.60
CA PHE A 17 3.92 -1.63 13.54
C PHE A 17 3.85 -0.19 14.03
N LYS A 18 4.87 0.61 13.71
CA LYS A 18 4.84 2.05 14.00
C LYS A 18 4.12 2.79 12.89
N LYS A 19 3.36 3.82 13.25
CA LYS A 19 2.60 4.65 12.30
C LYS A 19 3.47 5.40 11.28
N ARG A 20 4.77 5.51 11.49
CA ARG A 20 5.73 6.20 10.59
C ARG A 20 6.65 5.25 9.82
N GLN A 21 6.16 4.07 9.49
CA GLN A 21 6.88 3.19 8.56
C GLN A 21 6.77 3.71 7.12
N PRO A 22 7.73 3.40 6.22
CA PRO A 22 7.54 3.62 4.80
C PRO A 22 6.22 2.99 4.32
N ASN A 23 5.47 3.70 3.48
CA ASN A 23 4.16 3.25 2.96
C ASN A 23 3.13 2.90 4.06
N ASN A 24 3.14 3.64 5.16
CA ASN A 24 2.30 3.35 6.31
C ASN A 24 0.80 3.37 5.99
N SER A 25 0.34 4.28 5.12
CA SER A 25 -1.07 4.37 4.73
C SER A 25 -1.57 3.06 4.12
N VAL A 26 -0.77 2.43 3.25
CA VAL A 26 -1.10 1.14 2.61
C VAL A 26 -1.19 0.02 3.63
N LEU A 27 -0.19 -0.09 4.52
CA LEU A 27 -0.19 -1.06 5.62
C LEU A 27 -1.40 -0.86 6.54
N TRP A 28 -1.69 0.39 6.92
CA TRP A 28 -2.78 0.69 7.84
C TRP A 28 -4.15 0.46 7.22
N SER A 29 -4.34 0.74 5.91
CA SER A 29 -5.57 0.36 5.19
C SER A 29 -5.81 -1.15 5.25
N TYR A 30 -4.76 -1.97 5.16
CA TYR A 30 -4.87 -3.41 5.37
C TYR A 30 -5.24 -3.75 6.82
N LEU A 31 -4.53 -3.19 7.79
CA LEU A 31 -4.78 -3.45 9.21
C LEU A 31 -6.17 -2.98 9.67
N TYR A 32 -6.75 -1.98 9.02
CA TYR A 32 -8.13 -1.53 9.25
C TYR A 32 -9.18 -2.37 8.50
N GLY A 33 -8.76 -3.21 7.56
CA GLY A 33 -9.65 -4.11 6.82
C GLY A 33 -10.21 -3.51 5.53
N ASP A 34 -9.63 -2.42 5.05
CA ASP A 34 -10.08 -1.78 3.80
C ASP A 34 -9.59 -2.49 2.54
N ILE A 35 -8.42 -3.14 2.62
CA ILE A 35 -7.83 -3.89 1.52
C ILE A 35 -7.46 -5.32 1.94
N PRO A 36 -7.43 -6.29 1.00
CA PRO A 36 -7.11 -7.67 1.29
C PRO A 36 -5.60 -7.92 1.48
N GLY A 37 -5.28 -8.92 2.29
CA GLY A 37 -3.91 -9.37 2.53
C GLY A 37 -3.87 -10.61 3.41
N ILE A 38 -2.67 -11.01 3.78
CA ILE A 38 -2.41 -12.15 4.69
C ILE A 38 -1.39 -11.69 5.73
N THR A 39 -1.60 -12.07 6.98
CA THR A 39 -0.63 -11.86 8.05
C THR A 39 -0.07 -13.19 8.53
N TYR A 40 1.24 -13.31 8.53
CA TYR A 40 1.97 -14.40 9.17
C TYR A 40 2.55 -13.93 10.50
N VAL A 41 2.53 -14.80 11.50
CA VAL A 41 2.93 -14.48 12.88
C VAL A 41 3.75 -15.61 13.50
N ASP A 42 4.50 -15.28 14.54
CA ASP A 42 5.23 -16.25 15.36
C ASP A 42 4.32 -17.03 16.31
N SER A 43 3.18 -16.44 16.70
CA SER A 43 2.17 -17.06 17.57
C SER A 43 0.77 -16.54 17.25
N ILE A 44 -0.21 -17.42 17.11
CA ILE A 44 -1.60 -17.05 16.82
C ILE A 44 -2.28 -16.35 18.00
N SER A 45 -2.02 -16.81 19.24
CA SER A 45 -2.70 -16.29 20.42
C SER A 45 -2.07 -15.05 21.03
N ALA A 46 -0.76 -14.88 20.83
CA ALA A 46 0.01 -13.77 21.39
C ALA A 46 1.16 -13.40 20.44
N PRO A 47 0.86 -12.81 19.27
CA PRO A 47 1.89 -12.48 18.30
C PRO A 47 2.84 -11.42 18.83
N SER A 48 4.14 -11.68 18.70
CA SER A 48 5.21 -10.72 18.99
C SER A 48 5.94 -10.26 17.73
N MET A 49 5.79 -10.98 16.62
CA MET A 49 6.33 -10.67 15.32
C MET A 49 5.27 -10.92 14.24
N ALA A 50 5.30 -10.11 13.19
CA ALA A 50 4.37 -10.23 12.08
C ALA A 50 5.01 -9.86 10.74
N VAL A 51 4.59 -10.58 9.69
CA VAL A 51 4.82 -10.25 8.28
C VAL A 51 3.46 -10.15 7.61
N CYS A 52 3.13 -8.96 7.10
CA CYS A 52 1.89 -8.70 6.37
C CYS A 52 2.17 -8.68 4.87
N VAL A 53 1.52 -9.55 4.11
CA VAL A 53 1.61 -9.62 2.64
C VAL A 53 0.31 -9.10 2.06
N LEU A 54 0.38 -7.98 1.32
CA LEU A 54 -0.77 -7.37 0.69
C LEU A 54 -0.91 -7.90 -0.74
N ARG A 55 -2.12 -8.19 -1.17
CA ARG A 55 -2.37 -8.63 -2.56
C ARG A 55 -2.07 -7.53 -3.59
N PHE A 56 -2.06 -6.28 -3.15
CA PHE A 56 -1.65 -5.15 -3.96
C PHE A 56 -0.12 -5.18 -4.16
N PHE A 57 0.33 -5.54 -5.34
CA PHE A 57 1.74 -5.71 -5.72
C PHE A 57 2.57 -6.62 -4.80
N ASN A 58 1.94 -7.49 -4.02
CA ASN A 58 2.62 -8.35 -3.05
C ASN A 58 3.54 -7.55 -2.10
N TRP A 59 3.11 -6.33 -1.74
CA TRP A 59 3.84 -5.54 -0.76
C TRP A 59 3.82 -6.23 0.59
N THR A 60 5.01 -6.39 1.13
CA THR A 60 5.26 -7.19 2.32
C THR A 60 5.86 -6.32 3.40
N PHE A 61 5.15 -6.15 4.50
CA PHE A 61 5.55 -5.33 5.64
C PHE A 61 6.00 -6.21 6.79
N VAL A 62 7.16 -5.86 7.36
CA VAL A 62 7.75 -6.54 8.50
C VAL A 62 7.54 -5.70 9.75
N SER A 63 7.12 -6.33 10.86
CA SER A 63 6.93 -5.64 12.14
C SER A 63 8.24 -5.10 12.71
N ASP A 64 8.15 -4.03 13.51
CA ASP A 64 9.31 -3.26 13.99
C ASP A 64 10.32 -4.04 14.85
N ASN A 65 9.85 -5.00 15.63
CA ASN A 65 10.68 -5.76 16.57
C ASN A 65 10.89 -7.21 16.12
N ALA A 66 10.68 -7.51 14.84
CA ALA A 66 10.83 -8.87 14.35
C ALA A 66 12.29 -9.32 14.37
N ASP A 67 12.51 -10.55 14.82
CA ASP A 67 13.80 -11.22 14.69
C ASP A 67 14.14 -11.47 13.22
N ILE A 68 15.35 -11.09 12.82
CA ILE A 68 15.80 -11.18 11.43
C ILE A 68 15.76 -12.62 10.91
N SER A 69 16.17 -13.59 11.72
CA SER A 69 16.20 -14.99 11.29
C SER A 69 14.79 -15.50 11.03
N TRP A 70 13.85 -15.17 11.92
CA TRP A 70 12.45 -15.53 11.74
C TRP A 70 11.84 -14.86 10.48
N VAL A 71 12.18 -13.59 10.23
CA VAL A 71 11.73 -12.86 9.03
C VAL A 71 12.29 -13.50 7.76
N GLU A 72 13.60 -13.80 7.75
CA GLU A 72 14.25 -14.46 6.59
C GLU A 72 13.60 -15.81 6.30
N GLU A 73 13.40 -16.66 7.31
CA GLU A 73 12.73 -17.97 7.17
C GLU A 73 11.30 -17.81 6.64
N THR A 74 10.54 -16.85 7.20
CA THR A 74 9.16 -16.58 6.79
C THR A 74 9.08 -16.12 5.35
N ILE A 75 9.90 -15.14 4.95
CA ILE A 75 9.94 -14.62 3.58
C ILE A 75 10.40 -15.69 2.59
N GLN A 76 11.43 -16.47 2.92
CA GLN A 76 11.91 -17.56 2.07
C GLN A 76 10.83 -18.62 1.84
N GLU A 77 10.04 -18.93 2.87
CA GLU A 77 8.96 -19.91 2.73
C GLU A 77 7.83 -19.38 1.83
N ILE A 78 7.46 -18.10 1.96
CA ILE A 78 6.46 -17.47 1.09
C ILE A 78 6.98 -17.36 -0.35
N CYS A 79 8.24 -16.98 -0.54
CA CYS A 79 8.87 -16.84 -1.85
C CYS A 79 8.99 -18.14 -2.66
N LYS A 80 8.71 -19.31 -2.06
CA LYS A 80 8.59 -20.56 -2.84
C LYS A 80 7.42 -20.56 -3.82
N THR A 81 6.41 -19.75 -3.56
CA THR A 81 5.15 -19.69 -4.32
C THR A 81 4.81 -18.31 -4.84
N GLU A 82 5.37 -17.24 -4.26
CA GLU A 82 5.00 -15.87 -4.55
C GLU A 82 6.22 -14.95 -4.69
N TYR A 83 6.14 -13.96 -5.57
CA TYR A 83 7.10 -12.87 -5.61
C TYR A 83 6.68 -11.81 -4.58
N LEU A 84 7.62 -11.30 -3.78
CA LEU A 84 7.36 -10.31 -2.74
C LEU A 84 8.13 -9.01 -2.96
N GLN A 85 7.51 -7.89 -2.61
CA GLN A 85 8.15 -6.58 -2.50
C GLN A 85 8.25 -6.20 -1.02
N VAL A 86 9.42 -6.45 -0.42
CA VAL A 86 9.60 -6.27 1.03
C VAL A 86 9.81 -4.79 1.37
N VAL A 87 8.95 -4.28 2.24
CA VAL A 87 9.04 -2.95 2.83
C VAL A 87 9.39 -3.10 4.31
N TRP A 88 10.48 -2.53 4.75
CA TRP A 88 10.88 -2.57 6.16
C TRP A 88 11.24 -1.18 6.68
N ASN A 89 11.15 -1.00 7.99
CA ASN A 89 11.60 0.21 8.64
C ASN A 89 13.10 0.09 8.99
N PRO A 90 14.01 0.79 8.29
CA PRO A 90 15.45 0.67 8.52
C PRO A 90 15.88 1.20 9.89
N LEU A 91 15.05 2.01 10.56
CA LEU A 91 15.32 2.52 11.92
C LEU A 91 14.98 1.49 12.99
N ALA A 92 13.98 0.62 12.73
CA ALA A 92 13.56 -0.42 13.65
C ALA A 92 14.31 -1.74 13.40
N VAL A 93 14.56 -2.05 12.13
CA VAL A 93 15.29 -3.24 11.67
C VAL A 93 16.46 -2.78 10.77
N PRO A 94 17.64 -2.47 11.33
CA PRO A 94 18.76 -1.90 10.57
C PRO A 94 19.30 -2.80 9.47
N GLN A 95 19.16 -4.12 9.62
CA GLN A 95 19.61 -5.09 8.61
C GLN A 95 18.50 -5.38 7.63
N LYS A 96 18.86 -5.52 6.34
CA LYS A 96 17.90 -5.95 5.32
C LYS A 96 17.41 -7.36 5.64
N PRO A 97 16.09 -7.60 5.70
CA PRO A 97 15.55 -8.92 6.07
C PRO A 97 15.77 -9.99 4.99
N VAL A 98 16.26 -9.62 3.79
CA VAL A 98 16.55 -10.58 2.72
C VAL A 98 17.80 -10.13 1.98
N LYS A 99 18.76 -11.02 1.79
CA LYS A 99 19.96 -10.77 0.99
C LYS A 99 19.62 -10.73 -0.50
N GLY A 100 20.16 -9.75 -1.21
CA GLY A 100 20.14 -9.70 -2.68
C GLY A 100 19.01 -8.88 -3.31
N ILE A 101 18.13 -8.25 -2.53
CA ILE A 101 17.09 -7.35 -3.06
C ILE A 101 17.52 -5.90 -2.85
N GLU A 102 17.71 -5.17 -3.94
CA GLU A 102 17.98 -3.73 -3.89
C GLU A 102 17.03 -2.96 -4.79
N ALA A 103 15.98 -2.41 -4.20
CA ALA A 103 15.32 -1.25 -4.75
C ALA A 103 15.02 -0.29 -3.61
N VAL A 104 15.56 0.90 -3.66
CA VAL A 104 15.17 2.01 -2.79
C VAL A 104 14.21 2.87 -3.61
N ILE A 105 12.93 2.80 -3.30
CA ILE A 105 11.94 3.72 -3.86
C ILE A 105 11.86 4.88 -2.87
N PRO A 106 12.33 6.10 -3.24
CA PRO A 106 12.20 7.25 -2.36
C PRO A 106 10.72 7.57 -2.16
N ARG A 107 10.35 7.86 -0.91
CA ARG A 107 9.02 8.33 -0.54
C ARG A 107 9.12 9.74 -0.02
N PHE A 108 8.14 10.55 -0.36
CA PHE A 108 8.03 11.93 0.09
C PHE A 108 6.74 12.08 0.90
N ASP A 109 6.89 12.48 2.16
CA ASP A 109 5.75 12.84 3.00
C ASP A 109 5.44 14.33 2.78
N PHE A 110 4.27 14.61 2.22
CA PHE A 110 3.75 15.97 2.12
C PHE A 110 2.99 16.30 3.40
N THR A 111 3.69 16.87 4.36
CA THR A 111 3.12 17.21 5.68
C THR A 111 2.67 18.66 5.78
N GLU A 112 3.04 19.50 4.82
CA GLU A 112 2.73 20.92 4.82
C GLU A 112 2.06 21.33 3.50
N ARG A 113 1.19 22.34 3.60
CA ARG A 113 0.56 22.95 2.42
C ARG A 113 1.58 23.86 1.72
N HIS A 114 2.11 23.38 0.61
CA HIS A 114 2.97 24.21 -0.25
C HIS A 114 2.14 25.02 -1.24
N GLU A 115 2.54 26.29 -1.48
CA GLU A 115 2.01 27.04 -2.60
C GLU A 115 2.50 26.43 -3.91
N VAL A 116 1.59 25.79 -4.61
CA VAL A 116 1.86 25.27 -5.95
C VAL A 116 1.67 26.41 -6.94
N LYS A 117 2.73 26.81 -7.63
CA LYS A 117 2.61 27.71 -8.79
C LYS A 117 1.83 26.96 -9.87
N ARG A 118 0.55 27.28 -10.01
CA ARG A 118 -0.29 26.72 -11.06
C ARG A 118 0.20 27.24 -12.41
N LYS A 119 0.55 26.31 -13.30
CA LYS A 119 0.64 26.61 -14.74
C LYS A 119 -0.78 26.49 -15.30
N GLU A 120 -1.11 27.34 -16.29
CA GLU A 120 -2.34 27.15 -17.06
C GLU A 120 -2.31 25.77 -17.73
N ILE A 121 -3.31 24.95 -17.44
CA ILE A 121 -3.46 23.61 -18.03
C ILE A 121 -4.65 23.72 -18.96
N GLN A 122 -4.48 23.31 -20.23
CA GLN A 122 -5.56 23.21 -21.21
C GLN A 122 -6.34 21.90 -21.08
N ALA A 123 -6.60 21.48 -19.86
CA ALA A 123 -7.33 20.25 -19.56
C ALA A 123 -8.38 20.53 -18.48
N ASP A 124 -9.49 19.84 -18.57
CA ASP A 124 -10.57 19.88 -17.60
C ASP A 124 -10.27 18.86 -16.47
N ILE A 125 -10.17 19.34 -15.23
CA ILE A 125 -9.91 18.48 -14.08
C ILE A 125 -11.22 17.97 -13.52
N ARG A 126 -11.44 16.66 -13.57
CA ARG A 126 -12.66 16.00 -13.14
C ARG A 126 -12.38 14.99 -12.03
N LEU A 127 -13.27 14.95 -11.05
CA LEU A 127 -13.31 13.86 -10.08
C LEU A 127 -13.64 12.55 -10.81
N ILE A 128 -12.93 11.49 -10.48
CA ILE A 128 -13.20 10.16 -11.03
C ILE A 128 -14.53 9.66 -10.48
N ASP A 129 -15.51 9.60 -11.36
CA ASP A 129 -16.80 8.94 -11.13
C ASP A 129 -16.82 7.54 -11.73
N SER A 130 -17.95 6.86 -11.65
CA SER A 130 -18.12 5.51 -12.18
C SER A 130 -17.86 5.43 -13.70
N GLY A 131 -18.14 6.48 -14.46
CA GLY A 131 -17.93 6.53 -15.91
C GLY A 131 -16.47 6.76 -16.28
N LEU A 132 -15.81 7.71 -15.59
CA LEU A 132 -14.38 7.96 -15.78
C LEU A 132 -13.54 6.79 -15.32
N PHE A 133 -13.90 6.12 -14.21
CA PHE A 133 -13.17 4.96 -13.71
C PHE A 133 -12.98 3.88 -14.78
N GLU A 134 -14.01 3.61 -15.59
CA GLU A 134 -13.93 2.59 -16.66
C GLU A 134 -12.95 2.97 -17.78
N LYS A 135 -12.66 4.26 -17.94
CA LYS A 135 -11.73 4.79 -18.95
C LYS A 135 -10.32 4.93 -18.41
N CYS A 136 -10.12 4.86 -17.09
CA CYS A 136 -8.82 5.00 -16.44
C CYS A 136 -7.90 3.83 -16.79
N GLU A 137 -6.63 4.14 -17.04
CA GLU A 137 -5.60 3.15 -17.33
C GLU A 137 -5.27 2.30 -16.09
N TRP A 138 -5.25 2.92 -14.90
CA TRP A 138 -4.92 2.25 -13.65
C TRP A 138 -6.11 1.62 -12.92
N LYS A 139 -7.28 1.50 -13.57
CA LYS A 139 -8.46 0.88 -12.94
C LYS A 139 -8.20 -0.53 -12.41
N ASP A 140 -7.46 -1.36 -13.18
CA ASP A 140 -7.17 -2.73 -12.76
C ASP A 140 -6.26 -2.77 -11.52
N ILE A 141 -5.33 -1.82 -11.39
CA ILE A 141 -4.51 -1.64 -10.20
C ILE A 141 -5.38 -1.27 -8.99
N GLN A 142 -6.34 -0.37 -9.16
CA GLN A 142 -7.26 -0.01 -8.08
C GLN A 142 -8.18 -1.20 -7.71
N LEU A 143 -8.58 -2.02 -8.68
CA LEU A 143 -9.37 -3.23 -8.42
C LEU A 143 -8.58 -4.30 -7.66
N LEU A 144 -7.27 -4.41 -7.86
CA LEU A 144 -6.42 -5.28 -7.01
C LEU A 144 -6.45 -4.85 -5.54
N ALA A 145 -6.51 -3.55 -5.27
CA ALA A 145 -6.58 -3.01 -3.91
C ALA A 145 -7.98 -3.09 -3.31
N TYR A 146 -8.99 -2.64 -4.04
CA TYR A 146 -10.35 -2.44 -3.51
C TYR A 146 -11.34 -3.52 -3.90
N THR A 147 -10.94 -4.50 -4.71
CA THR A 147 -11.74 -5.63 -5.19
C THR A 147 -12.87 -5.22 -6.14
N THR A 148 -13.58 -4.13 -5.87
CA THR A 148 -14.65 -3.59 -6.73
C THR A 148 -14.52 -2.09 -6.92
N LYS A 149 -15.09 -1.60 -8.02
CA LYS A 149 -15.19 -0.17 -8.33
C LYS A 149 -15.96 0.62 -7.24
N GLU A 150 -17.04 0.03 -6.76
CA GLU A 150 -17.88 0.62 -5.72
C GLU A 150 -17.08 0.85 -4.43
N ASN A 151 -16.29 -0.15 -4.02
CA ASN A 151 -15.39 -0.03 -2.87
C ASN A 151 -14.33 1.05 -3.08
N PHE A 152 -13.75 1.15 -4.28
CA PHE A 152 -12.82 2.24 -4.60
C PHE A 152 -13.50 3.60 -4.46
N LEU A 153 -14.65 3.80 -5.10
CA LEU A 153 -15.37 5.08 -5.09
C LEU A 153 -15.89 5.48 -3.70
N GLU A 154 -16.08 4.51 -2.80
CA GLU A 154 -16.47 4.76 -1.41
C GLU A 154 -15.29 5.12 -0.51
N LYS A 155 -14.13 4.44 -0.68
CA LYS A 155 -13.00 4.49 0.25
C LYS A 155 -11.81 5.30 -0.23
N ALA A 156 -11.79 5.65 -1.51
CA ALA A 156 -10.73 6.41 -2.17
C ALA A 156 -11.34 7.44 -3.11
N PHE A 157 -10.49 8.29 -3.68
CA PHE A 157 -10.90 9.21 -4.74
C PHE A 157 -9.74 9.47 -5.69
N GLY A 158 -10.05 10.06 -6.84
CA GLY A 158 -9.03 10.45 -7.81
C GLY A 158 -9.53 11.57 -8.70
N PHE A 159 -8.62 12.15 -9.45
CA PHE A 159 -8.92 13.16 -10.45
C PHE A 159 -8.27 12.77 -11.78
N CYS A 160 -8.97 13.07 -12.86
CA CYS A 160 -8.43 13.00 -14.22
C CYS A 160 -8.28 14.41 -14.79
N ALA A 161 -7.19 14.63 -15.53
CA ALA A 161 -7.08 15.72 -16.48
C ALA A 161 -7.60 15.21 -17.82
N VAL A 162 -8.67 15.84 -18.34
CA VAL A 162 -9.34 15.42 -19.56
C VAL A 162 -9.21 16.50 -20.62
N GLN A 163 -8.78 16.13 -21.83
CA GLN A 163 -8.73 16.98 -23.00
C GLN A 163 -9.63 16.40 -24.09
N GLY A 164 -10.74 17.08 -24.38
CA GLY A 164 -11.78 16.50 -25.22
C GLY A 164 -12.43 15.29 -24.57
N GLU A 165 -12.25 14.10 -25.14
CA GLU A 165 -12.73 12.83 -24.59
C GLU A 165 -11.62 11.95 -24.00
N GLU A 166 -10.37 12.39 -24.10
CA GLU A 166 -9.19 11.62 -23.67
C GLU A 166 -8.73 12.00 -22.27
N ILE A 167 -8.32 11.02 -21.49
CA ILE A 167 -7.68 11.21 -20.19
C ILE A 167 -6.19 11.36 -20.43
N CYS A 168 -5.65 12.54 -20.09
CA CYS A 168 -4.22 12.85 -20.24
C CYS A 168 -3.41 12.57 -18.96
N CYS A 169 -4.07 12.55 -17.82
CA CYS A 169 -3.43 12.31 -16.53
C CYS A 169 -4.45 11.76 -15.54
N GLU A 170 -4.03 10.84 -14.73
CA GLU A 170 -4.79 10.29 -13.60
C GLU A 170 -4.02 10.51 -12.31
N CYS A 171 -4.71 10.92 -11.27
CA CYS A 171 -4.17 11.05 -9.93
C CYS A 171 -5.13 10.39 -8.94
N TYR A 172 -4.61 9.47 -8.15
CA TYR A 172 -5.37 8.73 -7.16
C TYR A 172 -4.89 9.06 -5.75
N ALA A 173 -5.83 9.30 -4.84
CA ALA A 173 -5.63 9.32 -3.42
C ALA A 173 -6.22 8.03 -2.85
N SER A 174 -5.36 7.04 -2.68
CA SER A 174 -5.73 5.69 -2.28
C SER A 174 -5.18 5.35 -0.90
N PHE A 175 -5.66 4.26 -0.30
CA PHE A 175 -5.16 3.76 0.97
C PHE A 175 -5.22 4.79 2.09
N ALA A 176 -6.36 5.45 2.24
CA ALA A 176 -6.56 6.41 3.32
C ALA A 176 -6.51 5.71 4.69
N ALA A 177 -5.64 6.19 5.56
CA ALA A 177 -5.51 5.68 6.93
C ALA A 177 -5.21 6.83 7.88
N ASP A 178 -6.05 7.03 8.88
CA ASP A 178 -6.01 8.20 9.77
C ASP A 178 -6.01 9.52 8.96
N SER A 179 -4.88 10.26 8.97
CA SER A 179 -4.68 11.53 8.25
C SER A 179 -3.77 11.41 7.02
N TYR A 180 -3.45 10.20 6.60
CA TYR A 180 -2.54 9.93 5.49
C TYR A 180 -3.27 9.26 4.34
N THR A 181 -2.78 9.49 3.12
CA THR A 181 -3.18 8.77 1.93
C THR A 181 -1.98 8.60 1.00
N GLU A 182 -1.96 7.56 0.21
CA GLU A 182 -0.96 7.36 -0.84
C GLU A 182 -1.43 8.10 -2.09
N LEU A 183 -0.53 8.85 -2.72
CA LEU A 183 -0.79 9.50 -3.99
C LEU A 183 -0.10 8.76 -5.14
N GLY A 184 -0.87 8.34 -6.11
CA GLY A 184 -0.39 7.80 -7.37
C GLY A 184 -0.74 8.73 -8.53
N VAL A 185 0.20 8.97 -9.44
CA VAL A 185 -0.01 9.81 -10.62
C VAL A 185 0.53 9.09 -11.85
N ILE A 186 -0.25 9.06 -12.92
CA ILE A 186 0.17 8.62 -14.25
C ILE A 186 -0.20 9.69 -15.27
N THR A 187 0.68 9.93 -16.24
CA THR A 187 0.44 10.81 -17.38
C THR A 187 0.53 10.02 -18.67
N ALA A 188 -0.38 10.27 -19.61
CA ALA A 188 -0.24 9.77 -20.96
C ALA A 188 1.04 10.33 -21.60
N GLU A 189 1.72 9.53 -22.41
CA GLU A 189 2.88 9.93 -23.19
C GLU A 189 2.50 10.80 -24.41
#